data_77b7deacf74fffbf6b54b3f02105bdf6
#
_entry.id   77b7deacf74fffbf6b54b3f02105bdf6
#
_cell.length_a   1.000
_cell.length_b   1.000
_cell.length_c   1.000
_cell.angle_alpha   90.00
_cell.angle_beta   90.00
_cell.angle_gamma   90.00
#
_symmetry.space_group_name_H-M   'P 1'
#
loop_
_entity.id
_entity.type
_entity.pdbx_description
1 polymer ?
#
loop_
_entity_poly.entity_id
_entity_poly.type
_entity_poly.pdbx_seq_one_letter_code
_entity_poly.pdbx_strand_id
1 'polypeptide(L)'
;MTIRVLVADDQSMVRAGFRMLLGGEEDMEVVAEASNGIEAVAQAARFNPGIILMDIRMPELDGLQATRRILAADKTARILILTTFDLDEYVFEALHAGASGFVLKDDSPEQLIAAIRTVAAGDALLSPTITKRVIQKFARTPRAAPPKELDELSERERDVFHLMTRGLSNAEIGKQLFISETTVKTHVTHILQKLSLRDRVQAVVLAYQTGLFEARG
;
A
#
# COMPACT_ATOMS: atom_id res chain seq x y z
N MET A 1 2.95 7.80 -19.20
CA MET A 1 2.88 8.75 -18.06
C MET A 1 4.00 8.35 -17.11
N THR A 2 4.92 9.25 -16.80
CA THR A 2 6.11 8.92 -15.98
C THR A 2 5.74 8.86 -14.50
N ILE A 3 6.14 7.78 -13.82
CA ILE A 3 5.97 7.59 -12.38
C ILE A 3 7.07 8.38 -11.68
N ARG A 4 6.69 9.40 -10.92
CA ARG A 4 7.60 10.25 -10.15
C ARG A 4 7.84 9.64 -8.77
N VAL A 5 9.10 9.29 -8.48
CA VAL A 5 9.48 8.54 -7.28
C VAL A 5 10.29 9.42 -6.33
N LEU A 6 9.92 9.46 -5.04
CA LEU A 6 10.77 9.93 -3.95
C LEU A 6 11.41 8.72 -3.27
N VAL A 7 12.72 8.75 -3.07
CA VAL A 7 13.45 7.69 -2.36
C VAL A 7 13.91 8.23 -0.99
N ALA A 8 13.41 7.63 0.09
CA ALA A 8 13.77 7.98 1.46
C ALA A 8 14.42 6.78 2.17
N ASP A 9 15.71 6.90 2.45
CA ASP A 9 16.56 5.89 3.07
C ASP A 9 17.76 6.58 3.72
N ASP A 10 18.22 6.16 4.90
CA ASP A 10 19.36 6.79 5.55
C ASP A 10 20.70 6.43 4.88
N GLN A 11 20.77 5.30 4.17
CA GLN A 11 21.96 4.81 3.51
C GLN A 11 22.14 5.41 2.11
N SER A 12 23.15 6.22 1.92
CA SER A 12 23.43 6.88 0.63
C SER A 12 23.68 5.90 -0.53
N MET A 13 24.30 4.74 -0.25
CA MET A 13 24.53 3.69 -1.26
C MET A 13 23.20 3.07 -1.73
N VAL A 14 22.26 2.86 -0.82
CA VAL A 14 20.94 2.33 -1.15
C VAL A 14 20.16 3.31 -2.04
N ARG A 15 20.16 4.60 -1.68
CA ARG A 15 19.55 5.65 -2.51
C ARG A 15 20.17 5.73 -3.91
N ALA A 16 21.52 5.67 -3.98
CA ALA A 16 22.23 5.67 -5.26
C ALA A 16 21.88 4.42 -6.10
N GLY A 17 21.76 3.25 -5.47
CA GLY A 17 21.33 2.02 -6.12
C GLY A 17 19.93 2.12 -6.71
N PHE A 18 18.95 2.60 -5.93
CA PHE A 18 17.60 2.81 -6.42
C PHE A 18 17.52 3.86 -7.53
N ARG A 19 18.27 4.95 -7.41
CA ARG A 19 18.33 5.96 -8.49
C ARG A 19 18.87 5.37 -9.79
N MET A 20 19.91 4.55 -9.72
CA MET A 20 20.47 3.87 -10.91
C MET A 20 19.47 2.88 -11.50
N LEU A 21 18.84 2.05 -10.65
CA LEU A 21 17.87 1.06 -11.06
C LEU A 21 16.66 1.70 -11.75
N LEU A 22 16.04 2.68 -11.08
CA LEU A 22 14.85 3.35 -11.60
C LEU A 22 15.14 4.25 -12.80
N GLY A 23 16.36 4.81 -12.88
CA GLY A 23 16.81 5.59 -14.03
C GLY A 23 17.02 4.76 -15.30
N GLY A 24 17.03 3.41 -15.20
CA GLY A 24 17.02 2.49 -16.33
C GLY A 24 15.64 2.26 -16.94
N GLU A 25 14.56 2.68 -16.25
CA GLU A 25 13.18 2.47 -16.69
C GLU A 25 12.62 3.73 -17.36
N GLU A 26 12.11 3.60 -18.60
CA GLU A 26 11.58 4.72 -19.39
C GLU A 26 10.34 5.39 -18.76
N ASP A 27 9.62 4.67 -17.92
CA ASP A 27 8.38 5.10 -17.28
C ASP A 27 8.54 5.58 -15.84
N MET A 28 9.80 5.72 -15.33
CA MET A 28 10.09 6.13 -13.96
C MET A 28 11.10 7.27 -13.88
N GLU A 29 10.96 8.11 -12.86
CA GLU A 29 11.89 9.22 -12.57
C GLU A 29 12.03 9.42 -11.06
N VAL A 30 13.25 9.40 -10.54
CA VAL A 30 13.54 9.79 -9.15
C VAL A 30 13.59 11.32 -9.08
N VAL A 31 12.53 11.90 -8.53
CA VAL A 31 12.34 13.37 -8.45
C VAL A 31 12.96 13.98 -7.19
N ALA A 32 13.18 13.18 -6.15
CA ALA A 32 13.80 13.63 -4.90
C ALA A 32 14.38 12.45 -4.12
N GLU A 33 15.35 12.76 -3.25
CA GLU A 33 15.91 11.86 -2.26
C GLU A 33 15.78 12.47 -0.86
N ALA A 34 15.70 11.62 0.18
CA ALA A 34 15.70 12.02 1.57
C ALA A 34 16.55 11.06 2.40
N SER A 35 17.29 11.56 3.37
CA SER A 35 18.16 10.78 4.25
C SER A 35 17.53 10.50 5.63
N ASN A 36 16.38 11.09 5.91
CA ASN A 36 15.61 10.94 7.15
C ASN A 36 14.13 11.27 6.90
N GLY A 37 13.30 10.97 7.88
CA GLY A 37 11.86 11.17 7.77
C GLY A 37 11.44 12.65 7.70
N ILE A 38 12.20 13.57 8.29
CA ILE A 38 11.90 15.01 8.24
C ILE A 38 12.09 15.51 6.79
N GLU A 39 13.21 15.14 6.18
CA GLU A 39 13.46 15.44 4.77
C GLU A 39 12.41 14.79 3.87
N ALA A 40 12.04 13.52 4.13
CA ALA A 40 11.03 12.83 3.35
C ALA A 40 9.68 13.57 3.35
N VAL A 41 9.22 14.06 4.51
CA VAL A 41 8.00 14.86 4.61
C VAL A 41 8.12 16.17 3.80
N ALA A 42 9.26 16.89 3.92
CA ALA A 42 9.48 18.15 3.21
C ALA A 42 9.55 17.94 1.69
N GLN A 43 10.25 16.89 1.24
CA GLN A 43 10.39 16.58 -0.19
C GLN A 43 9.06 16.08 -0.79
N ALA A 44 8.28 15.29 -0.04
CA ALA A 44 6.94 14.86 -0.48
C ALA A 44 6.04 16.07 -0.76
N ALA A 45 6.00 17.03 0.17
CA ALA A 45 5.21 18.26 0.00
C ALA A 45 5.69 19.13 -1.17
N ARG A 46 7.02 19.19 -1.39
CA ARG A 46 7.62 20.03 -2.44
C ARG A 46 7.44 19.47 -3.85
N PHE A 47 7.67 18.16 -4.00
CA PHE A 47 7.74 17.52 -5.33
C PHE A 47 6.47 16.79 -5.72
N ASN A 48 5.56 16.56 -4.80
CA ASN A 48 4.32 15.81 -5.02
C ASN A 48 4.57 14.53 -5.84
N PRO A 49 5.37 13.56 -5.31
CA PRO A 49 5.72 12.35 -6.02
C PRO A 49 4.50 11.45 -6.23
N GLY A 50 4.49 10.68 -7.32
CA GLY A 50 3.46 9.67 -7.58
C GLY A 50 3.57 8.47 -6.65
N ILE A 51 4.79 8.20 -6.14
CA ILE A 51 5.08 7.15 -5.17
C ILE A 51 6.28 7.53 -4.30
N ILE A 52 6.27 7.10 -3.05
CA ILE A 52 7.36 7.29 -2.09
C ILE A 52 7.88 5.91 -1.68
N LEU A 53 9.15 5.63 -1.96
CA LEU A 53 9.86 4.50 -1.37
C LEU A 53 10.39 4.96 -0.01
N MET A 54 9.95 4.32 1.07
CA MET A 54 10.21 4.76 2.43
C MET A 54 10.87 3.67 3.25
N ASP A 55 12.11 3.87 3.67
CA ASP A 55 12.71 3.00 4.68
C ASP A 55 12.06 3.22 6.04
N ILE A 56 11.98 2.16 6.84
CA ILE A 56 11.42 2.22 8.20
C ILE A 56 12.40 2.89 9.15
N ARG A 57 13.66 2.46 9.11
CA ARG A 57 14.66 2.87 10.09
C ARG A 57 15.50 4.03 9.57
N MET A 58 15.12 5.23 9.93
CA MET A 58 15.86 6.45 9.62
C MET A 58 16.09 7.28 10.88
N PRO A 59 17.18 8.08 10.92
CA PRO A 59 17.44 8.99 12.03
C PRO A 59 16.42 10.13 12.11
N GLU A 60 16.36 10.83 13.25
CA GLU A 60 15.53 11.98 13.54
C GLU A 60 14.02 11.69 13.52
N LEU A 61 13.49 11.18 12.44
CA LEU A 61 12.10 10.78 12.26
C LEU A 61 12.08 9.46 11.48
N ASP A 62 11.53 8.40 12.07
CA ASP A 62 11.40 7.11 11.39
C ASP A 62 10.38 7.14 10.25
N GLY A 63 10.47 6.15 9.34
CA GLY A 63 9.61 6.11 8.16
C GLY A 63 8.13 5.91 8.46
N LEU A 64 7.78 5.26 9.57
CA LEU A 64 6.38 5.09 9.97
C LEU A 64 5.76 6.41 10.44
N GLN A 65 6.51 7.18 11.20
CA GLN A 65 6.10 8.52 11.63
C GLN A 65 6.05 9.49 10.43
N ALA A 66 7.04 9.42 9.52
CA ALA A 66 7.05 10.18 8.27
C ALA A 66 5.81 9.85 7.42
N THR A 67 5.48 8.55 7.27
CA THR A 67 4.28 8.08 6.58
C THR A 67 3.01 8.70 7.15
N ARG A 68 2.82 8.67 8.48
CA ARG A 68 1.66 9.28 9.13
C ARG A 68 1.57 10.79 8.86
N ARG A 69 2.71 11.51 8.91
CA ARG A 69 2.74 12.97 8.66
C ARG A 69 2.42 13.30 7.20
N ILE A 70 2.99 12.56 6.26
CA ILE A 70 2.71 12.75 4.83
C ILE A 70 1.22 12.53 4.57
N LEU A 71 0.64 11.43 5.06
CA LEU A 71 -0.76 11.09 4.84
C LEU A 71 -1.74 12.01 5.59
N ALA A 72 -1.33 12.63 6.67
CA ALA A 72 -2.11 13.67 7.33
C ALA A 72 -2.23 14.95 6.48
N ALA A 73 -1.19 15.26 5.69
CA ALA A 73 -1.15 16.42 4.79
C ALA A 73 -1.75 16.10 3.40
N ASP A 74 -1.46 14.93 2.87
CA ASP A 74 -1.96 14.44 1.57
C ASP A 74 -2.43 12.99 1.69
N LYS A 75 -3.74 12.80 1.79
CA LYS A 75 -4.37 11.48 1.87
C LYS A 75 -4.24 10.64 0.60
N THR A 76 -3.82 11.23 -0.52
CA THR A 76 -3.66 10.55 -1.80
C THR A 76 -2.26 10.02 -2.03
N ALA A 77 -1.28 10.42 -1.21
CA ALA A 77 0.10 9.97 -1.32
C ALA A 77 0.20 8.44 -1.24
N ARG A 78 0.98 7.85 -2.13
CA ARG A 78 1.23 6.40 -2.17
C ARG A 78 2.61 6.11 -1.61
N ILE A 79 2.66 5.29 -0.57
CA ILE A 79 3.89 5.00 0.16
C ILE A 79 4.14 3.51 0.15
N LEU A 80 5.26 3.11 -0.44
CA LEU A 80 5.77 1.76 -0.48
C LEU A 80 6.90 1.64 0.54
N ILE A 81 6.68 0.85 1.58
CA ILE A 81 7.68 0.67 2.64
C ILE A 81 8.76 -0.28 2.16
N LEU A 82 10.01 0.10 2.41
CA LEU A 82 11.21 -0.72 2.19
C LEU A 82 11.75 -1.22 3.53
N THR A 83 12.19 -2.47 3.59
CA THR A 83 12.77 -3.05 4.81
C THR A 83 13.69 -4.22 4.51
N THR A 84 14.65 -4.47 5.41
CA THR A 84 15.62 -5.56 5.28
C THR A 84 15.23 -6.83 6.04
N PHE A 85 14.21 -6.80 6.90
CA PHE A 85 13.97 -7.90 7.85
C PHE A 85 12.52 -8.37 8.00
N ASP A 86 12.44 -9.61 8.43
CA ASP A 86 11.28 -10.43 8.78
C ASP A 86 10.51 -9.82 9.99
N LEU A 87 9.29 -9.57 9.91
CA LEU A 87 8.69 -8.25 9.89
C LEU A 87 7.23 -8.23 10.26
N ASP A 88 6.73 -9.25 10.91
CA ASP A 88 5.33 -9.30 11.33
C ASP A 88 4.92 -8.06 12.15
N GLU A 89 5.86 -7.46 12.89
CA GLU A 89 5.58 -6.27 13.70
C GLU A 89 5.58 -4.99 12.87
N TYR A 90 6.59 -4.80 12.02
CA TYR A 90 6.72 -3.61 11.17
C TYR A 90 5.72 -3.59 10.01
N VAL A 91 5.38 -4.75 9.43
CA VAL A 91 4.33 -4.83 8.39
C VAL A 91 3.01 -4.33 8.94
N PHE A 92 2.63 -4.78 10.13
CA PHE A 92 1.41 -4.35 10.78
C PHE A 92 1.40 -2.83 11.05
N GLU A 93 2.49 -2.30 11.64
CA GLU A 93 2.61 -0.88 11.94
C GLU A 93 2.63 -0.02 10.66
N ALA A 94 3.29 -0.48 9.60
CA ALA A 94 3.32 0.19 8.31
C ALA A 94 1.91 0.30 7.68
N LEU A 95 1.17 -0.81 7.66
CA LEU A 95 -0.19 -0.81 7.16
C LEU A 95 -1.12 0.06 8.00
N HIS A 96 -0.93 0.05 9.32
CA HIS A 96 -1.68 0.89 10.24
C HIS A 96 -1.30 2.37 10.12
N ALA A 97 -0.05 2.67 9.75
CA ALA A 97 0.39 4.02 9.41
C ALA A 97 -0.18 4.51 8.07
N GLY A 98 -0.73 3.60 7.27
CA GLY A 98 -1.37 3.88 6.00
C GLY A 98 -0.51 3.56 4.77
N ALA A 99 0.54 2.74 4.87
CA ALA A 99 1.32 2.35 3.71
C ALA A 99 0.46 1.68 2.61
N SER A 100 0.79 1.93 1.35
CA SER A 100 0.11 1.36 0.18
C SER A 100 0.65 -0.02 -0.21
N GLY A 101 1.81 -0.39 0.33
CA GLY A 101 2.46 -1.66 0.07
C GLY A 101 3.77 -1.78 0.83
N PHE A 102 4.44 -2.90 0.57
CA PHE A 102 5.61 -3.31 1.29
C PHE A 102 6.51 -4.16 0.38
N VAL A 103 7.80 -3.90 0.39
CA VAL A 103 8.82 -4.61 -0.39
C VAL A 103 10.05 -4.85 0.48
N LEU A 104 10.66 -6.00 0.34
CA LEU A 104 11.94 -6.29 0.97
C LEU A 104 13.07 -5.62 0.17
N LYS A 105 14.07 -5.06 0.86
CA LYS A 105 15.27 -4.52 0.19
C LYS A 105 16.09 -5.61 -0.51
N ASP A 106 15.88 -6.87 -0.14
CA ASP A 106 16.52 -8.05 -0.73
C ASP A 106 15.68 -8.67 -1.88
N ASP A 107 14.51 -8.11 -2.18
CA ASP A 107 13.74 -8.51 -3.35
C ASP A 107 14.50 -8.16 -4.64
N SER A 108 14.23 -8.91 -5.72
CA SER A 108 14.90 -8.64 -6.98
C SER A 108 14.51 -7.26 -7.54
N PRO A 109 15.41 -6.63 -8.34
CA PRO A 109 15.12 -5.38 -9.01
C PRO A 109 13.79 -5.38 -9.78
N GLU A 110 13.49 -6.48 -10.46
CA GLU A 110 12.27 -6.66 -11.25
C GLU A 110 11.02 -6.67 -10.36
N GLN A 111 11.12 -7.27 -9.16
CA GLN A 111 10.03 -7.28 -8.19
C GLN A 111 9.75 -5.89 -7.64
N LEU A 112 10.80 -5.10 -7.32
CA LEU A 112 10.65 -3.70 -6.89
C LEU A 112 10.00 -2.85 -7.99
N ILE A 113 10.47 -2.95 -9.24
CA ILE A 113 9.92 -2.21 -10.37
C ILE A 113 8.43 -2.58 -10.58
N ALA A 114 8.09 -3.87 -10.54
CA ALA A 114 6.71 -4.34 -10.63
C ALA A 114 5.84 -3.81 -9.48
N ALA A 115 6.39 -3.78 -8.26
CA ALA A 115 5.74 -3.22 -7.08
C ALA A 115 5.41 -1.74 -7.24
N ILE A 116 6.37 -0.95 -7.72
CA ILE A 116 6.20 0.48 -7.98
C ILE A 116 5.09 0.70 -9.00
N ARG A 117 5.09 -0.04 -10.12
CA ARG A 117 4.05 0.07 -11.16
C ARG A 117 2.67 -0.29 -10.62
N THR A 118 2.58 -1.36 -9.86
CA THR A 118 1.34 -1.82 -9.24
C THR A 118 0.75 -0.76 -8.31
N VAL A 119 1.56 -0.23 -7.39
CA VAL A 119 1.10 0.79 -6.44
C VAL A 119 0.79 2.11 -7.15
N ALA A 120 1.58 2.52 -8.14
CA ALA A 120 1.32 3.71 -8.95
C ALA A 120 0.02 3.61 -9.76
N ALA A 121 -0.38 2.41 -10.17
CA ALA A 121 -1.66 2.17 -10.83
C ALA A 121 -2.87 2.21 -9.85
N GLY A 122 -2.61 2.29 -8.53
CA GLY A 122 -3.65 2.24 -7.49
C GLY A 122 -4.03 0.83 -7.06
N ASP A 123 -3.37 -0.18 -7.62
CA ASP A 123 -3.52 -1.57 -7.19
C ASP A 123 -2.69 -1.80 -5.92
N ALA A 124 -3.16 -2.67 -5.03
CA ALA A 124 -2.44 -2.99 -3.80
C ALA A 124 -1.40 -4.08 -4.02
N LEU A 125 -0.22 -3.86 -3.47
CA LEU A 125 0.83 -4.86 -3.41
C LEU A 125 0.80 -5.57 -2.04
N LEU A 126 -0.13 -6.49 -1.87
CA LEU A 126 -0.10 -7.46 -0.78
C LEU A 126 -0.01 -8.84 -1.39
N SER A 127 1.13 -9.50 -1.25
CA SER A 127 1.22 -10.91 -1.60
C SER A 127 0.24 -11.71 -0.73
N PRO A 128 -0.30 -12.84 -1.20
CA PRO A 128 -1.18 -13.70 -0.40
C PRO A 128 -0.54 -14.12 0.94
N THR A 129 0.77 -14.25 0.97
CA THR A 129 1.54 -14.59 2.18
C THR A 129 1.53 -13.44 3.19
N ILE A 130 1.76 -12.21 2.74
CA ILE A 130 1.70 -11.02 3.60
C ILE A 130 0.27 -10.77 4.06
N THR A 131 -0.71 -10.91 3.17
CA THR A 131 -2.13 -10.81 3.54
C THR A 131 -2.47 -11.78 4.67
N LYS A 132 -2.07 -13.06 4.60
CA LYS A 132 -2.32 -14.04 5.67
C LYS A 132 -1.64 -13.67 6.99
N ARG A 133 -0.42 -13.17 6.98
CA ARG A 133 0.31 -12.72 8.19
C ARG A 133 -0.36 -11.51 8.84
N VAL A 134 -0.75 -10.55 8.02
CA VAL A 134 -1.54 -9.38 8.45
C VAL A 134 -2.84 -9.82 9.12
N ILE A 135 -3.57 -10.75 8.51
CA ILE A 135 -4.78 -11.38 9.03
C ILE A 135 -4.58 -11.93 10.46
N GLN A 136 -3.55 -12.76 10.65
CA GLN A 136 -3.31 -13.43 11.93
C GLN A 136 -3.01 -12.45 13.07
N LYS A 137 -2.40 -11.30 12.79
CA LYS A 137 -2.06 -10.30 13.80
C LYS A 137 -3.24 -9.37 14.11
N PHE A 138 -4.01 -8.97 13.11
CA PHE A 138 -5.24 -8.19 13.32
C PHE A 138 -6.31 -8.95 14.11
N ALA A 139 -6.38 -10.27 13.98
CA ALA A 139 -7.33 -11.10 14.75
C ALA A 139 -7.17 -10.97 16.28
N ARG A 140 -6.05 -10.39 16.75
CA ARG A 140 -5.77 -10.16 18.18
C ARG A 140 -6.01 -8.71 18.64
N THR A 141 -6.43 -7.82 17.75
CA THR A 141 -6.63 -6.40 18.07
C THR A 141 -8.12 -6.16 18.43
N PRO A 142 -8.44 -5.24 19.36
CA PRO A 142 -9.81 -4.87 19.64
C PRO A 142 -10.52 -4.39 18.37
N ARG A 143 -11.71 -4.90 18.10
CA ARG A 143 -12.47 -4.59 16.89
C ARG A 143 -13.11 -3.20 16.98
N ALA A 144 -12.96 -2.42 15.91
CA ALA A 144 -13.71 -1.20 15.73
C ALA A 144 -15.11 -1.49 15.18
N ALA A 145 -16.06 -0.59 15.45
CA ALA A 145 -17.38 -0.71 14.83
C ALA A 145 -17.25 -0.51 13.30
N PRO A 146 -17.97 -1.32 12.48
CA PRO A 146 -17.97 -1.13 11.04
C PRO A 146 -18.46 0.29 10.67
N PRO A 147 -17.83 0.96 9.71
CA PRO A 147 -18.31 2.25 9.24
C PRO A 147 -19.66 2.08 8.51
N LYS A 148 -20.56 3.07 8.65
CA LYS A 148 -21.89 3.04 8.04
C LYS A 148 -21.85 3.01 6.50
N GLU A 149 -20.79 3.52 5.93
CA GLU A 149 -20.55 3.54 4.48
C GLU A 149 -20.49 2.13 3.86
N LEU A 150 -20.24 1.10 4.67
CA LEU A 150 -20.36 -0.30 4.22
C LEU A 150 -21.77 -0.68 3.80
N ASP A 151 -22.79 -0.04 4.36
CA ASP A 151 -24.19 -0.28 4.01
C ASP A 151 -24.53 0.28 2.62
N GLU A 152 -23.72 1.23 2.10
CA GLU A 152 -23.87 1.84 0.78
C GLU A 152 -23.35 0.94 -0.37
N LEU A 153 -22.63 -0.14 -0.04
CA LEU A 153 -22.18 -1.10 -1.03
C LEU A 153 -23.36 -1.93 -1.56
N SER A 154 -23.48 -2.02 -2.89
CA SER A 154 -24.39 -2.97 -3.52
C SER A 154 -24.00 -4.42 -3.19
N GLU A 155 -24.90 -5.37 -3.39
CA GLU A 155 -24.60 -6.81 -3.18
C GLU A 155 -23.35 -7.24 -3.96
N ARG A 156 -23.22 -6.78 -5.22
CA ARG A 156 -22.08 -7.12 -6.05
C ARG A 156 -20.77 -6.50 -5.57
N GLU A 157 -20.82 -5.28 -5.09
CA GLU A 157 -19.66 -4.62 -4.49
C GLU A 157 -19.27 -5.29 -3.16
N ARG A 158 -20.23 -5.78 -2.38
CA ARG A 158 -19.94 -6.57 -1.16
C ARG A 158 -19.25 -7.90 -1.49
N ASP A 159 -19.69 -8.62 -2.53
CA ASP A 159 -19.03 -9.84 -3.00
C ASP A 159 -17.57 -9.55 -3.40
N VAL A 160 -17.36 -8.52 -4.22
CA VAL A 160 -16.02 -8.11 -4.64
C VAL A 160 -15.18 -7.67 -3.45
N PHE A 161 -15.72 -6.86 -2.54
CA PHE A 161 -15.05 -6.41 -1.31
C PHE A 161 -14.60 -7.60 -0.46
N HIS A 162 -15.49 -8.57 -0.23
CA HIS A 162 -15.18 -9.76 0.55
C HIS A 162 -14.01 -10.57 -0.06
N LEU A 163 -14.00 -10.79 -1.37
CA LEU A 163 -12.93 -11.52 -2.03
C LEU A 163 -11.62 -10.72 -2.09
N MET A 164 -11.73 -9.42 -2.35
CA MET A 164 -10.63 -8.49 -2.35
C MET A 164 -9.90 -8.47 -1.00
N THR A 165 -10.64 -8.43 0.09
CA THR A 165 -10.09 -8.37 1.45
C THR A 165 -9.49 -9.71 1.90
N ARG A 166 -9.81 -10.81 1.21
CA ARG A 166 -9.13 -12.12 1.38
C ARG A 166 -7.83 -12.25 0.58
N GLY A 167 -7.43 -11.20 -0.14
CA GLY A 167 -6.18 -11.14 -0.88
C GLY A 167 -6.25 -11.67 -2.32
N LEU A 168 -7.45 -11.94 -2.87
CA LEU A 168 -7.58 -12.42 -4.25
C LEU A 168 -7.28 -11.27 -5.22
N SER A 169 -6.54 -11.55 -6.29
CA SER A 169 -6.32 -10.62 -7.41
C SER A 169 -7.62 -10.34 -8.18
N ASN A 170 -7.65 -9.27 -8.97
CA ASN A 170 -8.81 -8.96 -9.81
C ASN A 170 -9.15 -10.09 -10.78
N ALA A 171 -8.14 -10.77 -11.32
CA ALA A 171 -8.32 -11.93 -12.19
C ALA A 171 -8.96 -13.12 -11.46
N GLU A 172 -8.53 -13.41 -10.22
CA GLU A 172 -9.11 -14.48 -9.39
C GLU A 172 -10.54 -14.15 -8.97
N ILE A 173 -10.81 -12.89 -8.56
CA ILE A 173 -12.16 -12.40 -8.25
C ILE A 173 -13.06 -12.55 -9.49
N GLY A 174 -12.57 -12.13 -10.66
CA GLY A 174 -13.31 -12.25 -11.91
C GLY A 174 -13.69 -13.70 -12.22
N LYS A 175 -12.77 -14.64 -12.06
CA LYS A 175 -13.03 -16.07 -12.22
C LYS A 175 -14.09 -16.56 -11.23
N GLN A 176 -13.99 -16.19 -9.95
CA GLN A 176 -14.88 -16.68 -8.92
C GLN A 176 -16.29 -16.10 -9.05
N LEU A 177 -16.40 -14.87 -9.51
CA LEU A 177 -17.69 -14.17 -9.67
C LEU A 177 -18.26 -14.23 -11.09
N PHE A 178 -17.57 -14.91 -12.02
CA PHE A 178 -17.96 -15.04 -13.44
C PHE A 178 -18.13 -13.67 -14.13
N ILE A 179 -17.19 -12.74 -13.90
CA ILE A 179 -17.13 -11.43 -14.56
C ILE A 179 -15.72 -11.13 -15.06
N SER A 180 -15.60 -10.16 -15.98
CA SER A 180 -14.29 -9.77 -16.52
C SER A 180 -13.42 -9.07 -15.46
N GLU A 181 -12.10 -9.18 -15.60
CA GLU A 181 -11.16 -8.46 -14.75
C GLU A 181 -11.40 -6.93 -14.79
N THR A 182 -11.75 -6.40 -15.95
CA THR A 182 -12.09 -4.97 -16.12
C THR A 182 -13.32 -4.61 -15.29
N THR A 183 -14.33 -5.47 -15.25
CA THR A 183 -15.52 -5.27 -14.42
C THR A 183 -15.18 -5.28 -12.93
N VAL A 184 -14.28 -6.19 -12.51
CA VAL A 184 -13.77 -6.21 -11.13
C VAL A 184 -13.05 -4.90 -10.79
N LYS A 185 -12.17 -4.40 -11.67
CA LYS A 185 -11.47 -3.11 -11.48
C LYS A 185 -12.46 -1.96 -11.27
N THR A 186 -13.54 -1.92 -12.04
CA THR A 186 -14.61 -0.91 -11.88
C THR A 186 -15.27 -1.02 -10.51
N HIS A 187 -15.64 -2.23 -10.07
CA HIS A 187 -16.21 -2.43 -8.73
C HIS A 187 -15.24 -2.03 -7.63
N VAL A 188 -13.96 -2.40 -7.73
CA VAL A 188 -12.92 -2.01 -6.75
C VAL A 188 -12.83 -0.49 -6.66
N THR A 189 -12.81 0.22 -7.79
CA THR A 189 -12.78 1.69 -7.81
C THR A 189 -13.99 2.29 -7.09
N HIS A 190 -15.19 1.80 -7.36
CA HIS A 190 -16.42 2.28 -6.70
C HIS A 190 -16.42 1.98 -5.20
N ILE A 191 -15.97 0.79 -4.80
CA ILE A 191 -15.83 0.41 -3.38
C ILE A 191 -14.91 1.37 -2.65
N LEU A 192 -13.70 1.61 -3.20
CA LEU A 192 -12.72 2.50 -2.59
C LEU A 192 -13.27 3.93 -2.47
N GLN A 193 -13.98 4.42 -3.49
CA GLN A 193 -14.63 5.73 -3.47
C GLN A 193 -15.70 5.82 -2.38
N LYS A 194 -16.64 4.87 -2.33
CA LYS A 194 -17.73 4.84 -1.34
C LYS A 194 -17.22 4.77 0.09
N LEU A 195 -16.18 3.96 0.32
CA LEU A 195 -15.58 3.80 1.64
C LEU A 195 -14.52 4.86 1.97
N SER A 196 -14.29 5.83 1.07
CA SER A 196 -13.25 6.86 1.20
C SER A 196 -11.86 6.28 1.46
N LEU A 197 -11.56 5.14 0.84
CA LEU A 197 -10.28 4.44 0.95
C LEU A 197 -9.39 4.79 -0.24
N ARG A 198 -8.10 5.00 0.03
CA ARG A 198 -7.12 5.37 -0.99
C ARG A 198 -6.76 4.21 -1.91
N ASP A 199 -6.61 3.04 -1.34
CA ASP A 199 -6.15 1.85 -2.04
C ASP A 199 -6.71 0.57 -1.41
N ARG A 200 -6.45 -0.54 -2.09
CA ARG A 200 -6.90 -1.87 -1.69
C ARG A 200 -6.34 -2.32 -0.33
N VAL A 201 -5.14 -1.87 0.03
CA VAL A 201 -4.51 -2.21 1.30
C VAL A 201 -5.36 -1.67 2.45
N GLN A 202 -5.83 -0.42 2.31
CA GLN A 202 -6.70 0.20 3.31
C GLN A 202 -8.05 -0.52 3.43
N ALA A 203 -8.55 -1.11 2.35
CA ALA A 203 -9.75 -1.93 2.38
C ALA A 203 -9.54 -3.24 3.18
N VAL A 204 -8.37 -3.87 3.02
CA VAL A 204 -7.98 -5.04 3.82
C VAL A 204 -7.86 -4.65 5.29
N VAL A 205 -7.15 -3.57 5.61
CA VAL A 205 -6.99 -3.07 6.98
C VAL A 205 -8.36 -2.81 7.64
N LEU A 206 -9.25 -2.10 6.93
CA LEU A 206 -10.61 -1.81 7.40
C LEU A 206 -11.40 -3.09 7.71
N ALA A 207 -11.40 -4.06 6.80
CA ALA A 207 -12.13 -5.31 6.99
C ALA A 207 -11.66 -6.09 8.21
N TYR A 208 -10.36 -6.04 8.53
CA TYR A 208 -9.81 -6.69 9.71
C TYR A 208 -10.08 -5.94 11.00
N GLN A 209 -9.92 -4.63 11.00
CA GLN A 209 -10.23 -3.79 12.16
C GLN A 209 -11.69 -3.91 12.59
N THR A 210 -12.58 -4.12 11.64
CA THR A 210 -14.03 -4.20 11.88
C THR A 210 -14.55 -5.64 12.06
N GLY A 211 -13.69 -6.65 11.88
CA GLY A 211 -14.09 -8.06 12.03
C GLY A 211 -15.02 -8.60 10.96
N LEU A 212 -15.11 -7.95 9.80
CA LEU A 212 -15.98 -8.34 8.68
C LEU A 212 -15.61 -9.70 8.06
N PHE A 213 -14.50 -10.29 8.44
CA PHE A 213 -14.03 -11.58 7.95
C PHE A 213 -14.74 -12.80 8.51
N GLU A 214 -15.33 -12.70 9.70
CA GLU A 214 -15.92 -13.85 10.39
C GLU A 214 -17.41 -14.06 10.08
N ALA A 215 -18.03 -13.19 9.30
CA ALA A 215 -19.48 -13.14 9.16
C ALA A 215 -20.10 -14.16 8.19
N ARG A 216 -19.33 -15.05 7.55
CA ARG A 216 -19.87 -16.16 6.76
C ARG A 216 -18.93 -17.38 6.82
N GLY A 217 -19.01 -18.14 7.89
CA GLY A 217 -18.65 -19.55 7.92
C GLY A 217 -19.80 -20.36 7.36
#